data_7ddb4b0a1bbc65185b0ab59cfdd4d72e
#
_entry.id   7ddb4b0a1bbc65185b0ab59cfdd4d72e
#
_cell.length_a   1.000
_cell.length_b   1.000
_cell.length_c   1.000
_cell.angle_alpha   90.00
_cell.angle_beta   90.00
_cell.angle_gamma   90.00
#
_symmetry.space_group_name_H-M   'P 1'
#
loop_
_entity.id
_entity.type
_entity.pdbx_description
1 polymer ?
#
loop_
_entity_poly.entity_id
_entity_poly.type
_entity_poly.pdbx_seq_one_letter_code
_entity_poly.pdbx_strand_id
1 'polypeptide(L)'
;MSSTATKDLSNTDLIENIHNTLSWLKNNPCPYVAGPESLKKRASVALIVRVQPSYAHPPDKAAAPADSIDSFFAQDWVKHGEPEVLFIKRAARKGDRWTSHVALPGGRRDPEDENDKHAAIREAAEEVGIELSERTCIAVGNLPQRIVTTSWGRVPLMVLCPYVFLVTRHDLPPLRLQPTEVASTHWVPIRSLLDPGQRTVHTEDVSNRLANQETGIKKWALAGMLGKMEFSAIQLLPAESLYCHETPTDDSDQHKIAPPRNIIKRLLSFAHSPVLPPPPQHRPLILWGLTLGVVADFLDLLPPHNALELWTYPTFTMPDVRLVIWLTTYRFRETKRLQLES
;
A
#
# COMPACT_ATOMS: atom_id res chain seq x y z
N MET A 1 7.46 -20.34 26.36
CA MET A 1 7.36 -18.91 26.03
C MET A 1 8.79 -18.38 25.93
N SER A 2 9.41 -18.51 24.78
CA SER A 2 10.76 -18.00 24.53
C SER A 2 10.61 -16.67 23.77
N SER A 3 10.85 -15.57 24.49
CA SER A 3 11.01 -14.25 23.90
C SER A 3 12.33 -14.25 23.12
N THR A 4 12.29 -14.55 21.84
CA THR A 4 13.38 -14.22 20.93
C THR A 4 13.37 -12.71 20.77
N ALA A 5 14.16 -12.01 21.59
CA ALA A 5 14.49 -10.63 21.38
C ALA A 5 14.99 -10.48 19.94
N THR A 6 14.23 -9.78 19.10
CA THR A 6 14.69 -9.29 17.80
C THR A 6 15.90 -8.42 18.08
N LYS A 7 17.08 -8.95 17.73
CA LYS A 7 18.33 -8.21 17.78
C LYS A 7 18.11 -6.98 16.88
N ASP A 8 18.27 -5.79 17.43
CA ASP A 8 18.25 -4.56 16.65
C ASP A 8 19.27 -4.71 15.53
N LEU A 9 18.76 -4.88 14.29
CA LEU A 9 19.59 -4.95 13.10
C LEU A 9 20.35 -3.62 12.99
N SER A 10 21.68 -3.68 13.01
CA SER A 10 22.46 -2.47 12.76
C SER A 10 22.09 -1.92 11.37
N ASN A 11 22.28 -0.63 11.15
CA ASN A 11 21.99 -0.04 9.85
C ASN A 11 22.83 -0.66 8.73
N THR A 12 24.07 -0.98 9.03
CA THR A 12 25.02 -1.65 8.11
C THR A 12 24.50 -3.03 7.70
N ASP A 13 24.00 -3.84 8.65
CA ASP A 13 23.43 -5.15 8.36
C ASP A 13 22.18 -5.04 7.49
N LEU A 14 21.33 -4.04 7.72
CA LEU A 14 20.13 -3.83 6.93
C LEU A 14 20.47 -3.43 5.48
N ILE A 15 21.42 -2.52 5.29
CA ILE A 15 21.89 -2.12 3.96
C ILE A 15 22.46 -3.30 3.19
N GLU A 16 23.30 -4.13 3.83
CA GLU A 16 23.88 -5.33 3.23
C GLU A 16 22.78 -6.35 2.87
N ASN A 17 21.83 -6.57 3.75
CA ASN A 17 20.70 -7.46 3.47
C ASN A 17 19.86 -6.98 2.29
N ILE A 18 19.61 -5.67 2.18
CA ILE A 18 18.87 -5.09 1.04
C ILE A 18 19.69 -5.23 -0.25
N HIS A 19 20.98 -4.95 -0.21
CA HIS A 19 21.87 -5.15 -1.37
C HIS A 19 21.77 -6.60 -1.89
N ASN A 20 21.96 -7.57 -1.00
CA ASN A 20 21.91 -8.99 -1.33
C ASN A 20 20.52 -9.39 -1.88
N THR A 21 19.44 -8.89 -1.25
CA THR A 21 18.06 -9.16 -1.67
C THR A 21 17.77 -8.60 -3.06
N LEU A 22 18.14 -7.34 -3.33
CA LEU A 22 17.90 -6.72 -4.64
C LEU A 22 18.75 -7.39 -5.73
N SER A 23 19.99 -7.75 -5.43
CA SER A 23 20.86 -8.48 -6.37
C SER A 23 20.31 -9.87 -6.65
N TRP A 24 19.80 -10.56 -5.64
CA TRP A 24 19.15 -11.86 -5.82
C TRP A 24 17.90 -11.74 -6.69
N LEU A 25 17.01 -10.79 -6.38
CA LEU A 25 15.76 -10.57 -7.12
C LEU A 25 16.01 -10.21 -8.58
N LYS A 26 17.06 -9.43 -8.87
CA LYS A 26 17.49 -9.09 -10.24
C LYS A 26 17.78 -10.32 -11.07
N ASN A 27 18.40 -11.33 -10.45
CA ASN A 27 18.83 -12.55 -11.12
C ASN A 27 17.81 -13.71 -11.05
N ASN A 28 16.77 -13.55 -10.22
CA ASN A 28 15.75 -14.57 -9.99
C ASN A 28 14.34 -13.99 -10.16
N PRO A 29 13.91 -13.63 -11.38
CA PRO A 29 12.61 -13.07 -11.61
C PRO A 29 11.50 -14.08 -11.26
N CYS A 30 10.45 -13.62 -10.61
CA CYS A 30 9.29 -14.43 -10.33
C CYS A 30 8.56 -14.84 -11.62
N PRO A 31 7.97 -16.04 -11.69
CA PRO A 31 7.29 -16.52 -12.87
C PRO A 31 6.08 -15.66 -13.24
N TYR A 32 5.83 -15.53 -14.53
CA TYR A 32 4.64 -14.88 -15.05
C TYR A 32 3.39 -15.69 -14.72
N VAL A 33 2.36 -15.03 -14.20
CA VAL A 33 1.06 -15.64 -13.94
C VAL A 33 0.09 -15.25 -15.06
N ALA A 34 -0.23 -16.22 -15.91
CA ALA A 34 -1.32 -16.11 -16.86
C ALA A 34 -2.65 -16.15 -16.09
N GLY A 35 -3.46 -15.10 -16.19
CA GLY A 35 -4.84 -15.16 -15.67
C GLY A 35 -5.68 -16.18 -16.46
N PRO A 36 -6.84 -16.60 -15.92
CA PRO A 36 -7.82 -17.35 -16.71
C PRO A 36 -8.14 -16.63 -18.02
N GLU A 37 -8.46 -17.35 -19.10
CA GLU A 37 -8.75 -16.76 -20.41
C GLU A 37 -9.82 -15.66 -20.37
N SER A 38 -10.79 -15.79 -19.45
CA SER A 38 -11.84 -14.80 -19.19
C SER A 38 -11.33 -13.52 -18.49
N LEU A 39 -10.10 -13.52 -17.94
CA LEU A 39 -9.54 -12.44 -17.15
C LEU A 39 -8.47 -11.68 -17.92
N LYS A 40 -8.89 -10.63 -18.62
CA LYS A 40 -7.96 -9.75 -19.37
C LYS A 40 -7.41 -8.61 -18.54
N LYS A 41 -7.89 -8.40 -17.30
CA LYS A 41 -7.51 -7.26 -16.47
C LYS A 41 -6.23 -7.56 -15.72
N ARG A 42 -5.23 -6.69 -15.91
CA ARG A 42 -3.98 -6.69 -15.15
C ARG A 42 -3.80 -5.31 -14.51
N ALA A 43 -3.20 -5.27 -13.36
CA ALA A 43 -2.82 -4.04 -12.68
C ALA A 43 -1.41 -4.18 -12.15
N SER A 44 -0.61 -3.13 -12.26
CA SER A 44 0.78 -3.14 -11.86
C SER A 44 1.04 -2.12 -10.78
N VAL A 45 1.93 -2.44 -9.84
CA VAL A 45 2.34 -1.52 -8.78
C VAL A 45 3.86 -1.45 -8.73
N ALA A 46 4.38 -0.26 -8.39
CA ALA A 46 5.80 0.01 -8.25
C ALA A 46 6.17 0.06 -6.75
N LEU A 47 6.93 -0.93 -6.27
CA LEU A 47 7.63 -0.86 -5.00
C LEU A 47 8.93 -0.11 -5.23
N ILE A 48 8.96 1.17 -4.85
CA ILE A 48 10.07 2.07 -5.12
C ILE A 48 10.91 2.17 -3.85
N VAL A 49 12.17 1.73 -3.95
CA VAL A 49 13.16 1.79 -2.87
C VAL A 49 14.13 2.92 -3.14
N ARG A 50 14.41 3.73 -2.14
CA ARG A 50 15.55 4.68 -2.13
C ARG A 50 16.40 4.46 -0.90
N VAL A 51 17.60 5.01 -0.90
CA VAL A 51 18.39 5.21 0.31
C VAL A 51 18.44 6.70 0.60
N GLN A 52 17.96 7.11 1.77
CA GLN A 52 18.02 8.49 2.23
C GLN A 52 19.41 8.76 2.82
N PRO A 53 20.17 9.74 2.31
CA PRO A 53 21.48 10.06 2.84
C PRO A 53 21.45 10.51 4.30
N SER A 54 22.44 10.14 5.09
CA SER A 54 22.63 10.70 6.41
C SER A 54 23.34 12.07 6.33
N TYR A 55 23.11 12.91 7.32
CA TYR A 55 23.79 14.22 7.40
C TYR A 55 25.32 14.11 7.48
N ALA A 56 25.82 13.07 8.14
CA ALA A 56 27.25 12.85 8.32
C ALA A 56 27.97 12.31 7.06
N HIS A 57 27.23 11.69 6.14
CA HIS A 57 27.74 11.09 4.91
C HIS A 57 26.93 11.59 3.71
N PRO A 58 27.14 12.84 3.26
CA PRO A 58 26.42 13.40 2.13
C PRO A 58 26.89 12.74 0.82
N PRO A 59 26.01 12.63 -0.17
CA PRO A 59 26.38 12.16 -1.50
C PRO A 59 27.35 13.12 -2.17
N ASP A 60 28.29 12.56 -2.97
CA ASP A 60 29.12 13.37 -3.84
C ASP A 60 28.28 13.86 -5.04
N LYS A 61 28.12 15.19 -5.14
CA LYS A 61 27.36 15.82 -6.24
C LYS A 61 27.99 15.63 -7.61
N ALA A 62 29.28 15.33 -7.66
CA ALA A 62 30.02 15.11 -8.89
C ALA A 62 30.00 13.63 -9.34
N ALA A 63 29.54 12.73 -8.48
CA ALA A 63 29.50 11.30 -8.81
C ALA A 63 28.48 11.02 -9.91
N ALA A 64 28.88 10.21 -10.87
CA ALA A 64 27.96 9.68 -11.89
C ALA A 64 26.89 8.79 -11.22
N PRO A 65 25.67 8.75 -11.79
CA PRO A 65 24.67 7.80 -11.33
C PRO A 65 25.21 6.36 -11.39
N ALA A 66 24.84 5.57 -10.40
CA ALA A 66 25.22 4.17 -10.38
C ALA A 66 24.51 3.40 -11.53
N ASP A 67 25.25 2.60 -12.25
CA ASP A 67 24.79 1.78 -13.39
C ASP A 67 24.38 0.36 -12.98
N SER A 68 24.75 -0.05 -11.79
CA SER A 68 24.46 -1.38 -11.23
C SER A 68 24.10 -1.31 -9.76
N ILE A 69 23.45 -2.38 -9.26
CA ILE A 69 23.11 -2.51 -7.84
C ILE A 69 24.41 -2.47 -7.01
N ASP A 70 25.44 -3.19 -7.44
CA ASP A 70 26.72 -3.26 -6.73
C ASP A 70 27.42 -1.91 -6.68
N SER A 71 27.47 -1.16 -7.81
CA SER A 71 28.07 0.17 -7.84
C SER A 71 27.30 1.17 -6.98
N PHE A 72 25.97 1.02 -6.87
CA PHE A 72 25.15 1.84 -6.00
C PHE A 72 25.48 1.59 -4.51
N PHE A 73 25.46 0.32 -4.07
CA PHE A 73 25.75 -0.03 -2.68
C PHE A 73 27.22 0.11 -2.28
N ALA A 74 28.13 0.24 -3.24
CA ALA A 74 29.54 0.54 -2.97
C ALA A 74 29.77 1.99 -2.47
N GLN A 75 28.84 2.91 -2.74
CA GLN A 75 28.96 4.31 -2.38
C GLN A 75 28.91 4.51 -0.85
N ASP A 76 29.74 5.41 -0.31
CA ASP A 76 29.86 5.63 1.13
C ASP A 76 28.55 6.14 1.76
N TRP A 77 27.90 7.11 1.11
CA TRP A 77 26.64 7.67 1.59
C TRP A 77 25.51 6.62 1.64
N VAL A 78 25.53 5.63 0.74
CA VAL A 78 24.53 4.53 0.72
C VAL A 78 24.75 3.60 1.90
N LYS A 79 26.00 3.26 2.22
CA LYS A 79 26.34 2.39 3.37
C LYS A 79 25.90 2.97 4.71
N HIS A 80 25.79 4.31 4.80
CA HIS A 80 25.41 5.03 6.00
C HIS A 80 24.02 5.69 5.91
N GLY A 81 23.30 5.45 4.82
CA GLY A 81 21.96 6.00 4.58
C GLY A 81 20.85 5.12 5.18
N GLU A 82 19.62 5.61 5.13
CA GLU A 82 18.43 4.88 5.57
C GLU A 82 17.62 4.40 4.37
N PRO A 83 17.41 3.08 4.19
CA PRO A 83 16.61 2.56 3.10
C PRO A 83 15.12 2.73 3.38
N GLU A 84 14.40 3.23 2.38
CA GLU A 84 12.98 3.60 2.49
C GLU A 84 12.17 3.09 1.30
N VAL A 85 10.89 2.88 1.51
CA VAL A 85 9.89 2.55 0.48
C VAL A 85 8.89 3.69 0.35
N LEU A 86 8.53 4.03 -0.89
CA LEU A 86 7.50 5.01 -1.19
C LEU A 86 6.10 4.40 -1.10
N PHE A 87 5.25 5.03 -0.32
CA PHE A 87 3.81 4.77 -0.27
C PHE A 87 3.03 6.00 -0.70
N ILE A 88 1.85 5.78 -1.25
CA ILE A 88 0.84 6.81 -1.49
C ILE A 88 -0.35 6.60 -0.54
N LYS A 89 -1.01 7.69 -0.20
CA LYS A 89 -2.37 7.66 0.32
C LYS A 89 -3.30 8.09 -0.80
N ARG A 90 -4.21 7.20 -1.20
CA ARG A 90 -5.16 7.50 -2.28
C ARG A 90 -6.08 8.65 -1.89
N ALA A 91 -6.41 9.50 -2.86
CA ALA A 91 -7.37 10.57 -2.67
C ALA A 91 -8.77 10.02 -2.34
N ALA A 92 -9.55 10.79 -1.60
CA ALA A 92 -10.94 10.44 -1.32
C ALA A 92 -11.78 10.61 -2.59
N ARG A 93 -12.34 9.51 -3.11
CA ARG A 93 -13.17 9.53 -4.31
C ARG A 93 -14.51 8.84 -4.01
N LYS A 94 -15.62 9.54 -4.25
CA LYS A 94 -16.97 8.99 -4.05
C LYS A 94 -17.18 7.76 -4.96
N GLY A 95 -17.53 6.62 -4.36
CA GLY A 95 -17.74 5.37 -5.09
C GLY A 95 -16.49 4.52 -5.30
N ASP A 96 -15.29 5.00 -4.96
CA ASP A 96 -14.08 4.19 -4.94
C ASP A 96 -14.03 3.34 -3.66
N ARG A 97 -13.89 2.02 -3.83
CA ARG A 97 -13.79 1.06 -2.73
C ARG A 97 -12.47 1.15 -1.95
N TRP A 98 -11.45 1.73 -2.58
CA TRP A 98 -10.09 1.82 -2.06
C TRP A 98 -9.72 3.26 -1.67
N THR A 99 -10.75 4.09 -1.49
CA THR A 99 -10.60 5.50 -1.15
C THR A 99 -9.83 5.67 0.16
N SER A 100 -8.89 6.61 0.19
CA SER A 100 -8.07 6.96 1.37
C SER A 100 -7.18 5.82 1.91
N HIS A 101 -7.04 4.70 1.20
CA HIS A 101 -6.15 3.62 1.60
C HIS A 101 -4.69 3.95 1.28
N VAL A 102 -3.79 3.39 2.09
CA VAL A 102 -2.35 3.37 1.78
C VAL A 102 -2.10 2.33 0.70
N ALA A 103 -1.34 2.71 -0.32
CA ALA A 103 -1.01 1.86 -1.46
C ALA A 103 0.43 2.11 -1.93
N LEU A 104 0.92 1.26 -2.81
CA LEU A 104 2.07 1.55 -3.67
C LEU A 104 1.57 2.32 -4.89
N PRO A 105 2.38 3.20 -5.52
CA PRO A 105 2.04 3.78 -6.81
C PRO A 105 1.72 2.70 -7.83
N GLY A 106 0.64 2.89 -8.59
CA GLY A 106 0.26 1.89 -9.58
C GLY A 106 -1.21 1.84 -9.90
N GLY A 107 -1.52 1.22 -11.02
CA GLY A 107 -2.86 1.14 -11.53
C GLY A 107 -3.04 0.07 -12.56
N ARG A 108 -4.05 0.25 -13.38
CA ARG A 108 -4.45 -0.71 -14.39
C ARG A 108 -3.55 -0.62 -15.62
N ARG A 109 -3.17 -1.78 -16.15
CA ARG A 109 -2.49 -1.84 -17.44
C ARG A 109 -3.44 -1.37 -18.55
N ASP A 110 -2.99 -0.41 -19.34
CA ASP A 110 -3.67 0.08 -20.53
C ASP A 110 -3.20 -0.66 -21.78
N PRO A 111 -3.98 -0.61 -22.89
CA PRO A 111 -3.61 -1.25 -24.14
C PRO A 111 -2.28 -0.75 -24.74
N GLU A 112 -1.93 0.51 -24.47
CA GLU A 112 -0.72 1.17 -24.93
C GLU A 112 0.53 0.75 -24.14
N ASP A 113 0.36 0.17 -22.97
CA ASP A 113 1.49 -0.34 -22.18
C ASP A 113 2.06 -1.59 -22.82
N GLU A 114 3.34 -1.57 -23.17
CA GLU A 114 4.04 -2.71 -23.81
C GLU A 114 3.95 -3.99 -22.94
N ASN A 115 4.07 -3.82 -21.63
CA ASN A 115 4.04 -4.91 -20.65
C ASN A 115 3.61 -4.40 -19.27
N ASP A 116 3.50 -5.31 -18.29
CA ASP A 116 3.08 -4.98 -16.94
C ASP A 116 4.06 -4.05 -16.22
N LYS A 117 5.38 -4.16 -16.50
CA LYS A 117 6.40 -3.25 -15.94
C LYS A 117 6.21 -1.83 -16.45
N HIS A 118 5.89 -1.67 -17.73
CA HIS A 118 5.64 -0.37 -18.34
C HIS A 118 4.44 0.32 -17.69
N ALA A 119 3.36 -0.42 -17.41
CA ALA A 119 2.22 0.11 -16.67
C ALA A 119 2.63 0.64 -15.27
N ALA A 120 3.48 -0.07 -14.52
CA ALA A 120 3.96 0.39 -13.22
C ALA A 120 4.81 1.68 -13.32
N ILE A 121 5.62 1.80 -14.38
CA ILE A 121 6.44 3.00 -14.65
C ILE A 121 5.55 4.20 -14.99
N ARG A 122 4.58 4.03 -15.90
CA ARG A 122 3.64 5.07 -16.30
C ARG A 122 2.84 5.58 -15.12
N GLU A 123 2.24 4.68 -14.35
CA GLU A 123 1.43 5.04 -13.18
C GLU A 123 2.25 5.79 -12.11
N ALA A 124 3.50 5.39 -11.85
CA ALA A 124 4.39 6.11 -10.94
C ALA A 124 4.68 7.54 -11.43
N ALA A 125 4.85 7.74 -12.73
CA ALA A 125 5.04 9.06 -13.30
C ALA A 125 3.77 9.92 -13.22
N GLU A 126 2.59 9.34 -13.46
CA GLU A 126 1.29 10.02 -13.43
C GLU A 126 0.86 10.37 -12.01
N GLU A 127 0.95 9.43 -11.07
CA GLU A 127 0.46 9.59 -9.70
C GLU A 127 1.37 10.47 -8.82
N VAL A 128 2.71 10.31 -8.94
CA VAL A 128 3.67 10.94 -8.02
C VAL A 128 4.78 11.73 -8.71
N GLY A 129 4.83 11.72 -10.05
CA GLY A 129 5.81 12.47 -10.83
C GLY A 129 7.24 11.87 -10.80
N ILE A 130 7.40 10.61 -10.41
CA ILE A 130 8.69 9.92 -10.46
C ILE A 130 8.87 9.30 -11.84
N GLU A 131 9.89 9.74 -12.56
CA GLU A 131 10.31 9.10 -13.80
C GLU A 131 11.23 7.91 -13.48
N LEU A 132 10.71 6.69 -13.63
CA LEU A 132 11.45 5.44 -13.41
C LEU A 132 12.17 5.01 -14.70
N SER A 133 13.16 5.80 -15.11
CA SER A 133 14.01 5.54 -16.28
C SER A 133 15.37 4.98 -15.86
N GLU A 134 16.13 4.44 -16.81
CA GLU A 134 17.50 3.94 -16.57
C GLU A 134 18.47 5.02 -16.04
N ARG A 135 18.09 6.31 -16.18
CA ARG A 135 18.87 7.44 -15.65
C ARG A 135 18.62 7.71 -14.18
N THR A 136 17.50 7.26 -13.66
CA THR A 136 17.01 7.60 -12.30
C THR A 136 16.93 6.39 -11.40
N CYS A 137 16.72 5.21 -11.98
CA CYS A 137 16.54 3.98 -11.20
C CYS A 137 17.03 2.73 -11.92
N ILE A 138 17.23 1.68 -11.15
CA ILE A 138 17.43 0.32 -11.65
C ILE A 138 16.11 -0.44 -11.48
N ALA A 139 15.56 -0.96 -12.58
CA ALA A 139 14.49 -1.94 -12.52
C ALA A 139 15.07 -3.26 -12.01
N VAL A 140 14.76 -3.60 -10.76
CA VAL A 140 15.34 -4.76 -10.06
C VAL A 140 14.70 -6.05 -10.53
N GLY A 141 13.37 -6.13 -10.51
CA GLY A 141 12.66 -7.35 -10.87
C GLY A 141 11.19 -7.26 -10.49
N ASN A 142 10.50 -8.40 -10.53
CA ASN A 142 9.12 -8.53 -10.11
C ASN A 142 9.00 -9.38 -8.85
N LEU A 143 8.01 -9.08 -8.02
CA LEU A 143 7.58 -9.94 -6.92
C LEU A 143 6.49 -10.92 -7.41
N PRO A 144 6.10 -11.90 -6.58
CA PRO A 144 5.07 -12.87 -6.96
C PRO A 144 3.79 -12.20 -7.45
N GLN A 145 3.40 -12.50 -8.68
CA GLN A 145 2.13 -12.08 -9.24
C GLN A 145 0.99 -12.91 -8.63
N ARG A 146 -0.18 -12.30 -8.47
CA ARG A 146 -1.32 -12.98 -7.85
C ARG A 146 -2.63 -12.63 -8.50
N ILE A 147 -3.52 -13.63 -8.63
CA ILE A 147 -4.89 -13.41 -9.07
C ILE A 147 -5.69 -12.87 -7.90
N VAL A 148 -6.15 -11.62 -8.03
CA VAL A 148 -7.06 -11.00 -7.08
C VAL A 148 -8.47 -11.46 -7.39
N THR A 149 -9.16 -11.98 -6.37
CA THR A 149 -10.53 -12.49 -6.48
C THR A 149 -11.49 -11.66 -5.62
N THR A 150 -12.78 -11.87 -5.84
CA THR A 150 -13.80 -11.36 -4.89
C THR A 150 -13.60 -11.97 -3.51
N SER A 151 -14.19 -11.34 -2.48
CA SER A 151 -14.03 -11.72 -1.06
C SER A 151 -14.26 -13.22 -0.75
N TRP A 152 -15.00 -13.92 -1.60
CA TRP A 152 -15.27 -15.36 -1.47
C TRP A 152 -14.41 -16.24 -2.42
N GLY A 153 -13.42 -15.63 -3.08
CA GLY A 153 -12.54 -16.36 -4.01
C GLY A 153 -13.22 -16.89 -5.28
N ARG A 154 -14.48 -16.51 -5.53
CA ARG A 154 -15.29 -17.12 -6.59
C ARG A 154 -15.04 -16.50 -7.97
N VAL A 155 -14.81 -15.19 -8.03
CA VAL A 155 -14.67 -14.49 -9.30
C VAL A 155 -13.31 -13.80 -9.35
N PRO A 156 -12.45 -14.15 -10.33
CA PRO A 156 -11.21 -13.45 -10.54
C PRO A 156 -11.49 -12.03 -11.07
N LEU A 157 -10.84 -11.03 -10.49
CA LEU A 157 -11.03 -9.62 -10.81
C LEU A 157 -9.91 -9.09 -11.70
N MET A 158 -8.66 -9.41 -11.37
CA MET A 158 -7.46 -8.97 -12.06
C MET A 158 -6.24 -9.79 -11.64
N VAL A 159 -5.16 -9.70 -12.41
CA VAL A 159 -3.83 -10.14 -11.98
C VAL A 159 -3.08 -8.91 -11.47
N LEU A 160 -2.57 -8.98 -10.24
CA LEU A 160 -1.72 -7.96 -9.65
C LEU A 160 -0.25 -8.29 -9.93
N CYS A 161 0.48 -7.34 -10.49
CA CYS A 161 1.85 -7.48 -10.98
C CYS A 161 2.77 -6.47 -10.27
N PRO A 162 3.42 -6.83 -9.16
CA PRO A 162 4.31 -5.93 -8.44
C PRO A 162 5.71 -5.93 -9.06
N TYR A 163 6.31 -4.74 -9.21
CA TYR A 163 7.68 -4.54 -9.67
C TYR A 163 8.49 -3.74 -8.66
N VAL A 164 9.76 -4.06 -8.50
CA VAL A 164 10.69 -3.40 -7.59
C VAL A 164 11.64 -2.53 -8.39
N PHE A 165 11.77 -1.27 -7.96
CA PHE A 165 12.66 -0.27 -8.54
C PHE A 165 13.57 0.30 -7.44
N LEU A 166 14.86 0.36 -7.72
CA LEU A 166 15.86 1.00 -6.87
C LEU A 166 16.21 2.37 -7.44
N VAL A 167 15.85 3.43 -6.75
CA VAL A 167 16.28 4.80 -7.10
C VAL A 167 17.76 4.93 -6.81
N THR A 168 18.54 5.29 -7.82
CA THR A 168 20.00 5.40 -7.73
C THR A 168 20.50 6.84 -7.58
N ARG A 169 19.58 7.81 -7.66
CA ARG A 169 19.88 9.23 -7.51
C ARG A 169 19.34 9.78 -6.20
N HIS A 170 20.13 10.60 -5.54
CA HIS A 170 19.73 11.33 -4.33
C HIS A 170 19.08 12.70 -4.64
N ASP A 171 19.31 13.21 -5.86
CA ASP A 171 18.88 14.53 -6.33
C ASP A 171 17.65 14.47 -7.25
N LEU A 172 16.70 13.57 -6.96
CA LEU A 172 15.45 13.51 -7.70
C LEU A 172 14.69 14.84 -7.60
N PRO A 173 13.99 15.22 -8.69
CA PRO A 173 13.04 16.33 -8.61
C PRO A 173 12.00 16.09 -7.51
N PRO A 174 11.47 17.16 -6.88
CA PRO A 174 10.38 17.04 -5.93
C PRO A 174 9.19 16.28 -6.54
N LEU A 175 8.57 15.43 -5.73
CA LEU A 175 7.37 14.69 -6.14
C LEU A 175 6.26 15.65 -6.57
N ARG A 176 5.53 15.27 -7.62
CA ARG A 176 4.36 16.00 -8.14
C ARG A 176 3.16 15.10 -8.06
N LEU A 177 2.34 15.34 -7.04
CA LEU A 177 1.16 14.52 -6.79
C LEU A 177 0.04 14.87 -7.74
N GLN A 178 -0.65 13.85 -8.29
CA GLN A 178 -1.89 14.02 -9.02
C GLN A 178 -3.06 14.15 -8.01
N PRO A 179 -3.64 15.35 -7.82
CA PRO A 179 -4.56 15.61 -6.70
C PRO A 179 -5.83 14.75 -6.73
N THR A 180 -6.27 14.35 -7.93
CA THR A 180 -7.47 13.53 -8.11
C THR A 180 -7.26 12.07 -7.71
N GLU A 181 -6.01 11.62 -7.56
CA GLU A 181 -5.65 10.22 -7.30
C GLU A 181 -4.87 10.03 -6.02
N VAL A 182 -3.99 10.97 -5.68
CA VAL A 182 -3.07 10.90 -4.55
C VAL A 182 -3.27 12.08 -3.61
N ALA A 183 -3.65 11.80 -2.36
CA ALA A 183 -3.78 12.80 -1.30
C ALA A 183 -2.43 13.13 -0.65
N SER A 184 -1.55 12.15 -0.53
CA SER A 184 -0.22 12.32 0.05
C SER A 184 0.72 11.19 -0.33
N THR A 185 2.02 11.45 -0.24
CA THR A 185 3.08 10.43 -0.36
C THR A 185 3.87 10.34 0.93
N HIS A 186 4.46 9.18 1.16
CA HIS A 186 5.15 8.85 2.40
C HIS A 186 6.36 7.96 2.10
N TRP A 187 7.55 8.44 2.42
CA TRP A 187 8.74 7.62 2.46
C TRP A 187 8.85 6.97 3.84
N VAL A 188 8.86 5.65 3.87
CA VAL A 188 8.82 4.87 5.11
C VAL A 188 10.07 4.03 5.23
N PRO A 189 10.86 4.17 6.32
CA PRO A 189 12.04 3.35 6.54
C PRO A 189 11.69 1.85 6.57
N ILE A 190 12.47 1.03 5.85
CA ILE A 190 12.28 -0.43 5.83
C ILE A 190 12.41 -1.01 7.24
N ARG A 191 13.27 -0.44 8.06
CA ARG A 191 13.41 -0.81 9.47
C ARG A 191 12.08 -0.74 10.22
N SER A 192 11.29 0.32 10.00
CA SER A 192 10.00 0.47 10.68
C SER A 192 8.94 -0.53 10.17
N LEU A 193 9.05 -0.96 8.90
CA LEU A 193 8.20 -2.02 8.36
C LEU A 193 8.53 -3.41 8.96
N LEU A 194 9.79 -3.62 9.33
CA LEU A 194 10.24 -4.85 9.98
C LEU A 194 9.97 -4.87 11.49
N ASP A 195 9.71 -3.71 12.11
CA ASP A 195 9.49 -3.59 13.54
C ASP A 195 8.20 -4.28 13.99
N PRO A 196 8.28 -5.34 14.85
CA PRO A 196 7.10 -5.98 15.42
C PRO A 196 6.19 -5.02 16.21
N GLY A 197 6.75 -3.94 16.76
CA GLY A 197 6.01 -2.92 17.51
C GLY A 197 5.03 -2.12 16.63
N GLN A 198 5.21 -2.12 15.32
CA GLN A 198 4.32 -1.46 14.37
C GLN A 198 3.18 -2.36 13.86
N ARG A 199 3.19 -3.64 14.23
CA ARG A 199 2.13 -4.59 13.85
C ARG A 199 0.85 -4.25 14.58
N THR A 200 -0.26 -4.19 13.84
CA THR A 200 -1.57 -3.84 14.37
C THR A 200 -2.68 -4.60 13.63
N VAL A 201 -3.91 -4.36 14.02
CA VAL A 201 -5.09 -4.91 13.37
C VAL A 201 -5.94 -3.78 12.84
N HIS A 202 -6.30 -3.86 11.56
CA HIS A 202 -7.26 -2.96 10.94
C HIS A 202 -8.62 -3.64 10.85
N THR A 203 -9.66 -2.95 11.31
CA THR A 203 -11.02 -3.46 11.28
C THR A 203 -11.83 -2.72 10.22
N GLU A 204 -12.38 -3.45 9.25
CA GLU A 204 -13.20 -2.92 8.16
C GLU A 204 -14.61 -3.47 8.21
N ASP A 205 -15.61 -2.59 8.04
CA ASP A 205 -17.00 -3.02 7.89
C ASP A 205 -17.25 -3.48 6.45
N VAL A 206 -17.35 -4.79 6.30
CA VAL A 206 -17.60 -5.43 5.01
C VAL A 206 -19.05 -5.84 4.79
N SER A 207 -19.94 -5.56 5.76
CA SER A 207 -21.34 -5.96 5.74
C SER A 207 -22.06 -5.56 4.45
N ASN A 208 -21.98 -4.29 4.10
CA ASN A 208 -22.58 -3.74 2.87
C ASN A 208 -21.94 -4.30 1.59
N ARG A 209 -20.64 -4.54 1.60
CA ARG A 209 -19.89 -5.06 0.44
C ARG A 209 -20.28 -6.49 0.12
N LEU A 210 -20.45 -7.31 1.14
CA LEU A 210 -20.83 -8.73 0.99
C LEU A 210 -22.33 -8.87 0.74
N ALA A 211 -23.17 -8.10 1.43
CA ALA A 211 -24.61 -8.13 1.26
C ALA A 211 -25.07 -7.65 -0.13
N ASN A 212 -24.34 -6.74 -0.78
CA ASN A 212 -24.67 -6.26 -2.13
C ASN A 212 -24.44 -7.29 -3.23
N GLN A 213 -23.77 -8.41 -2.95
CA GLN A 213 -23.61 -9.55 -3.89
C GLN A 213 -24.81 -10.51 -3.87
N GLU A 214 -25.71 -10.37 -2.91
CA GLU A 214 -26.89 -11.21 -2.73
C GLU A 214 -28.17 -10.35 -2.85
N THR A 215 -29.31 -11.03 -3.11
CA THR A 215 -30.60 -10.36 -3.24
C THR A 215 -31.61 -10.90 -2.19
N GLY A 216 -32.62 -10.08 -1.86
CA GLY A 216 -33.72 -10.47 -0.99
C GLY A 216 -33.34 -10.65 0.48
N ILE A 217 -34.00 -11.60 1.15
CA ILE A 217 -33.85 -11.87 2.59
C ILE A 217 -32.42 -12.29 2.95
N LYS A 218 -31.71 -12.98 2.05
CA LYS A 218 -30.30 -13.34 2.24
C LYS A 218 -29.39 -12.14 2.38
N LYS A 219 -29.66 -11.07 1.63
CA LYS A 219 -28.92 -9.80 1.75
C LYS A 219 -29.05 -9.20 3.15
N TRP A 220 -30.26 -9.19 3.69
CA TRP A 220 -30.54 -8.65 5.04
C TRP A 220 -29.90 -9.51 6.13
N ALA A 221 -30.01 -10.84 6.03
CA ALA A 221 -29.39 -11.74 6.98
C ALA A 221 -27.87 -11.63 6.97
N LEU A 222 -27.25 -11.59 5.77
CA LEU A 222 -25.81 -11.40 5.62
C LEU A 222 -25.34 -10.04 6.11
N ALA A 223 -26.08 -8.96 5.85
CA ALA A 223 -25.74 -7.63 6.34
C ALA A 223 -25.76 -7.55 7.87
N GLY A 224 -26.70 -8.26 8.52
CA GLY A 224 -26.77 -8.31 9.98
C GLY A 224 -25.77 -9.25 10.64
N MET A 225 -25.37 -10.34 9.95
CA MET A 225 -24.47 -11.37 10.48
C MET A 225 -23.00 -11.10 10.15
N LEU A 226 -22.71 -10.52 8.96
CA LEU A 226 -21.36 -10.22 8.51
C LEU A 226 -21.00 -8.80 8.95
N GLY A 227 -20.52 -8.66 10.17
CA GLY A 227 -20.15 -7.37 10.72
C GLY A 227 -18.78 -6.89 10.23
N LYS A 228 -17.85 -6.80 11.14
CA LYS A 228 -16.50 -6.31 10.90
C LYS A 228 -15.53 -7.44 10.63
N MET A 229 -14.65 -7.25 9.66
CA MET A 229 -13.49 -8.12 9.42
C MET A 229 -12.23 -7.50 9.97
N GLU A 230 -11.40 -8.31 10.58
CA GLU A 230 -10.07 -7.96 11.05
C GLU A 230 -9.03 -8.37 10.03
N PHE A 231 -8.13 -7.44 9.74
CA PHE A 231 -7.01 -7.61 8.83
C PHE A 231 -5.72 -7.35 9.59
N SER A 232 -4.71 -8.17 9.38
CA SER A 232 -3.36 -7.82 9.80
C SER A 232 -2.93 -6.53 9.12
N ALA A 233 -2.25 -5.67 9.85
CA ALA A 233 -1.86 -4.36 9.39
C ALA A 233 -0.52 -3.93 10.02
N ILE A 234 0.12 -2.94 9.38
CA ILE A 234 1.30 -2.24 9.92
C ILE A 234 0.93 -0.76 10.02
N GLN A 235 1.22 -0.16 11.16
CA GLN A 235 1.19 1.29 11.31
C GLN A 235 2.47 1.85 10.71
N LEU A 236 2.33 2.70 9.68
CA LEU A 236 3.47 3.31 9.03
C LEU A 236 4.00 4.49 9.84
N LEU A 237 5.32 4.57 9.95
CA LEU A 237 6.06 5.68 10.54
C LEU A 237 6.92 6.34 9.45
N PRO A 238 6.36 7.28 8.66
CA PRO A 238 7.10 7.91 7.58
C PRO A 238 8.18 8.86 8.12
N ALA A 239 9.35 8.82 7.50
CA ALA A 239 10.42 9.78 7.72
C ALA A 239 10.15 11.10 6.97
N GLU A 240 9.50 11.00 5.80
CA GLU A 240 9.15 12.13 4.96
C GLU A 240 7.74 11.97 4.41
N SER A 241 6.97 13.07 4.39
CA SER A 241 5.60 13.08 3.85
C SER A 241 5.36 14.34 3.04
N LEU A 242 4.74 14.18 1.88
CA LEU A 242 4.26 15.28 1.06
C LEU A 242 2.74 15.16 0.91
N TYR A 243 2.04 16.22 1.22
CA TYR A 243 0.57 16.31 1.12
C TYR A 243 0.19 17.14 -0.09
N CYS A 244 -0.83 16.70 -0.80
CA CYS A 244 -1.45 17.52 -1.83
C CYS A 244 -2.12 18.71 -1.13
N HIS A 245 -1.77 19.92 -1.54
CA HIS A 245 -2.53 21.10 -1.12
C HIS A 245 -3.86 21.05 -1.88
N GLU A 246 -4.94 20.81 -1.14
CA GLU A 246 -6.27 21.07 -1.67
C GLU A 246 -6.34 22.56 -1.98
N THR A 247 -6.28 22.93 -3.27
CA THR A 247 -6.87 24.21 -3.67
C THR A 247 -8.33 24.09 -3.28
N PRO A 248 -8.89 25.05 -2.50
CA PRO A 248 -10.31 25.05 -2.20
C PRO A 248 -11.03 25.00 -3.54
N THR A 249 -11.58 23.86 -3.90
CA THR A 249 -12.55 23.79 -4.99
C THR A 249 -13.68 24.68 -4.55
N ASP A 250 -13.94 25.69 -5.34
CA ASP A 250 -15.06 26.59 -5.23
C ASP A 250 -16.35 25.74 -5.33
N ASP A 251 -16.69 25.12 -4.21
CA ASP A 251 -17.92 24.36 -4.05
C ASP A 251 -19.05 25.38 -3.98
N SER A 252 -19.53 25.77 -5.17
CA SER A 252 -20.74 26.55 -5.38
C SER A 252 -22.01 25.76 -5.03
N ASP A 253 -21.95 24.81 -4.13
CA ASP A 253 -23.09 24.26 -3.39
C ASP A 253 -23.20 24.93 -2.02
N GLN A 254 -23.40 26.26 -2.08
CA GLN A 254 -23.97 27.00 -0.98
C GLN A 254 -25.38 26.47 -0.73
N HIS A 255 -25.51 25.51 0.18
CA HIS A 255 -26.74 25.42 0.94
C HIS A 255 -26.97 26.79 1.58
N LYS A 256 -27.94 27.51 1.02
CA LYS A 256 -28.45 28.78 1.54
C LYS A 256 -28.87 28.57 3.00
N ILE A 257 -27.94 28.77 3.90
CA ILE A 257 -28.24 28.96 5.33
C ILE A 257 -28.82 30.38 5.42
N ALA A 258 -30.12 30.48 5.54
CA ALA A 258 -30.78 31.75 5.80
C ALA A 258 -30.15 32.41 7.03
N PRO A 259 -29.83 33.71 6.98
CA PRO A 259 -29.17 34.38 8.09
C PRO A 259 -30.10 34.37 9.33
N PRO A 260 -29.58 34.12 10.53
CA PRO A 260 -30.37 34.12 11.75
C PRO A 260 -30.95 35.53 12.00
N ARG A 261 -32.26 35.59 12.18
CA ARG A 261 -33.05 36.83 12.38
C ARG A 261 -32.87 37.50 13.75
N ASN A 262 -31.89 37.13 14.57
CA ASN A 262 -31.70 37.70 15.91
C ASN A 262 -30.38 38.44 16.06
N ILE A 263 -30.49 39.76 16.10
CA ILE A 263 -29.39 40.72 16.30
C ILE A 263 -28.60 40.48 17.60
N ILE A 264 -29.24 39.95 18.62
CA ILE A 264 -28.62 39.68 19.94
C ILE A 264 -27.56 38.55 19.87
N LYS A 265 -27.74 37.56 18.98
CA LYS A 265 -26.73 36.49 18.79
C LYS A 265 -25.48 37.00 18.08
N ARG A 266 -25.56 38.07 17.32
CA ARG A 266 -24.44 38.68 16.61
C ARG A 266 -23.49 39.45 17.51
N LEU A 267 -23.98 39.99 18.64
CA LEU A 267 -23.16 40.68 19.63
C LEU A 267 -22.41 39.74 20.57
N LEU A 268 -22.93 38.53 20.79
CA LEU A 268 -22.27 37.50 21.61
C LEU A 268 -21.19 36.70 20.85
N SER A 269 -21.16 36.74 19.50
CA SER A 269 -20.14 36.05 18.71
C SER A 269 -18.80 36.78 18.62
N PHE A 270 -18.74 38.07 19.02
CA PHE A 270 -17.50 38.84 19.04
C PHE A 270 -16.60 38.60 20.26
N ALA A 271 -17.08 37.87 21.27
CA ALA A 271 -16.36 37.64 22.52
C ALA A 271 -15.58 36.33 22.58
N HIS A 272 -15.63 35.52 21.52
CA HIS A 272 -14.80 34.31 21.41
C HIS A 272 -13.76 34.55 20.34
N SER A 273 -12.49 34.66 20.73
CA SER A 273 -11.36 34.50 19.84
C SER A 273 -11.57 33.24 19.00
N PRO A 274 -11.35 33.26 17.67
CA PRO A 274 -11.43 32.03 16.90
C PRO A 274 -10.37 31.08 17.44
N VAL A 275 -10.79 30.11 18.23
CA VAL A 275 -9.97 28.94 18.51
C VAL A 275 -9.78 28.32 17.14
N LEU A 276 -8.58 28.48 16.59
CA LEU A 276 -8.16 27.74 15.40
C LEU A 276 -8.50 26.27 15.65
N PRO A 277 -9.23 25.63 14.73
CA PRO A 277 -9.47 24.20 14.85
C PRO A 277 -8.12 23.53 15.07
N PRO A 278 -8.02 22.57 16.01
CA PRO A 278 -6.78 21.84 16.21
C PRO A 278 -6.33 21.32 14.83
N PRO A 279 -5.02 21.34 14.55
CA PRO A 279 -4.51 20.84 13.28
C PRO A 279 -5.12 19.45 13.07
N PRO A 280 -5.52 19.09 11.85
CA PRO A 280 -6.19 17.82 11.59
C PRO A 280 -5.35 16.72 12.23
N GLN A 281 -5.91 16.04 13.23
CA GLN A 281 -5.25 14.92 13.88
C GLN A 281 -4.92 13.95 12.77
N HIS A 282 -3.64 13.82 12.43
CA HIS A 282 -3.18 12.93 11.40
C HIS A 282 -3.60 11.52 11.78
N ARG A 283 -4.64 11.02 11.13
CA ARG A 283 -5.05 9.62 11.32
C ARG A 283 -3.85 8.75 11.02
N PRO A 284 -3.58 7.75 11.86
CA PRO A 284 -2.44 6.87 11.62
C PRO A 284 -2.53 6.27 10.22
N LEU A 285 -1.39 6.22 9.52
CA LEU A 285 -1.29 5.58 8.22
C LEU A 285 -1.23 4.07 8.44
N ILE A 286 -2.25 3.37 8.01
CA ILE A 286 -2.37 1.93 8.22
C ILE A 286 -2.20 1.21 6.87
N LEU A 287 -1.16 0.39 6.78
CA LEU A 287 -0.88 -0.49 5.65
C LEU A 287 -1.56 -1.84 5.91
N TRP A 288 -2.44 -2.24 5.01
CA TRP A 288 -3.19 -3.50 5.11
C TRP A 288 -3.63 -4.01 3.74
N GLY A 289 -4.28 -5.16 3.70
CA GLY A 289 -4.88 -5.69 2.48
C GLY A 289 -3.86 -6.12 1.42
N LEU A 290 -4.18 -5.87 0.14
CA LEU A 290 -3.34 -6.29 -0.99
C LEU A 290 -1.95 -5.68 -0.96
N THR A 291 -1.86 -4.40 -0.58
CA THR A 291 -0.58 -3.69 -0.51
C THR A 291 0.32 -4.28 0.58
N LEU A 292 -0.23 -4.60 1.75
CA LEU A 292 0.52 -5.31 2.79
C LEU A 292 1.05 -6.65 2.27
N GLY A 293 0.25 -7.40 1.49
CA GLY A 293 0.69 -8.66 0.92
C GLY A 293 1.89 -8.51 -0.03
N VAL A 294 1.90 -7.47 -0.87
CA VAL A 294 3.05 -7.18 -1.76
C VAL A 294 4.28 -6.78 -0.94
N VAL A 295 4.08 -5.93 0.07
CA VAL A 295 5.17 -5.51 0.95
C VAL A 295 5.72 -6.69 1.76
N ALA A 296 4.85 -7.57 2.26
CA ALA A 296 5.27 -8.78 2.99
C ALA A 296 6.09 -9.72 2.11
N ASP A 297 5.73 -9.91 0.83
CA ASP A 297 6.56 -10.69 -0.11
C ASP A 297 7.97 -10.09 -0.26
N PHE A 298 8.08 -8.75 -0.32
CA PHE A 298 9.39 -8.10 -0.39
C PHE A 298 10.17 -8.23 0.91
N LEU A 299 9.53 -7.98 2.05
CA LEU A 299 10.17 -8.07 3.36
C LEU A 299 10.57 -9.50 3.72
N ASP A 300 9.87 -10.51 3.21
CA ASP A 300 10.21 -11.92 3.44
C ASP A 300 11.50 -12.36 2.73
N LEU A 301 11.92 -11.62 1.71
CA LEU A 301 13.23 -11.79 1.09
C LEU A 301 14.37 -11.27 1.96
N LEU A 302 14.07 -10.46 2.99
CA LEU A 302 15.04 -9.95 3.95
C LEU A 302 15.10 -10.86 5.19
N PRO A 303 16.30 -11.10 5.76
CA PRO A 303 16.40 -11.81 7.03
C PRO A 303 15.58 -11.09 8.13
N PRO A 304 14.88 -11.81 9.00
CA PRO A 304 14.92 -13.25 9.26
C PRO A 304 13.94 -14.11 8.42
N HIS A 305 13.44 -13.63 7.29
CA HIS A 305 12.57 -14.37 6.36
C HIS A 305 11.24 -14.83 6.99
N ASN A 306 10.63 -14.00 7.80
CA ASN A 306 9.40 -14.30 8.53
C ASN A 306 8.29 -13.25 8.32
N ALA A 307 8.45 -12.40 7.32
CA ALA A 307 7.50 -11.31 7.07
C ALA A 307 6.15 -11.83 6.56
N LEU A 308 6.10 -13.01 5.93
CA LEU A 308 4.85 -13.64 5.52
C LEU A 308 3.98 -14.07 6.71
N GLU A 309 4.55 -14.23 7.90
CA GLU A 309 3.79 -14.43 9.14
C GLU A 309 2.93 -13.21 9.49
N LEU A 310 3.29 -12.02 8.95
CA LEU A 310 2.48 -10.81 9.04
C LEU A 310 1.18 -10.91 8.26
N TRP A 311 1.16 -11.78 7.23
CA TRP A 311 0.01 -11.98 6.37
C TRP A 311 -0.87 -13.08 6.95
N THR A 312 -1.81 -12.71 7.81
CA THR A 312 -2.90 -13.62 8.20
C THR A 312 -4.12 -13.36 7.32
N TYR A 313 -4.84 -14.41 6.97
CA TYR A 313 -6.11 -14.25 6.27
C TYR A 313 -7.06 -13.41 7.13
N PRO A 314 -7.87 -12.53 6.50
CA PRO A 314 -8.87 -11.77 7.21
C PRO A 314 -9.80 -12.70 7.99
N THR A 315 -10.07 -12.34 9.24
CA THR A 315 -10.97 -13.11 10.11
C THR A 315 -12.16 -12.25 10.51
N PHE A 316 -13.31 -12.88 10.71
CA PHE A 316 -14.47 -12.17 11.25
C PHE A 316 -14.35 -12.04 12.76
N THR A 317 -14.82 -10.93 13.31
CA THR A 317 -14.79 -10.66 14.75
C THR A 317 -15.76 -11.55 15.53
N MET A 318 -16.85 -11.99 14.91
CA MET A 318 -17.88 -12.82 15.56
C MET A 318 -17.59 -14.32 15.39
N PRO A 319 -17.46 -15.08 16.49
CA PRO A 319 -17.18 -16.51 16.47
C PRO A 319 -18.22 -17.32 15.67
N ASP A 320 -19.51 -16.94 15.76
CA ASP A 320 -20.60 -17.62 15.08
C ASP A 320 -20.49 -17.54 13.55
N VAL A 321 -20.02 -16.40 13.05
CA VAL A 321 -19.78 -16.21 11.62
C VAL A 321 -18.62 -17.09 11.14
N ARG A 322 -17.57 -17.26 11.96
CA ARG A 322 -16.47 -18.18 11.67
C ARG A 322 -16.98 -19.60 11.52
N LEU A 323 -17.89 -20.02 12.39
CA LEU A 323 -18.49 -21.35 12.34
C LEU A 323 -19.33 -21.54 11.07
N VAL A 324 -20.17 -20.56 10.72
CA VAL A 324 -21.01 -20.61 9.52
C VAL A 324 -20.16 -20.67 8.25
N ILE A 325 -19.09 -19.87 8.18
CA ILE A 325 -18.16 -19.92 7.05
C ILE A 325 -17.44 -21.25 6.99
N TRP A 326 -16.98 -21.77 8.12
CA TRP A 326 -16.34 -23.09 8.20
C TRP A 326 -17.28 -24.18 7.71
N LEU A 327 -18.54 -24.19 8.15
CA LEU A 327 -19.55 -25.17 7.72
C LEU A 327 -19.90 -25.08 6.22
N THR A 328 -20.03 -23.85 5.69
CA THR A 328 -20.34 -23.63 4.27
C THR A 328 -19.16 -23.97 3.36
N THR A 329 -17.93 -23.62 3.78
CA THR A 329 -16.73 -23.96 3.00
C THR A 329 -16.37 -25.43 3.10
N TYR A 330 -16.65 -26.09 4.20
CA TYR A 330 -16.46 -27.55 4.38
C TYR A 330 -17.32 -28.32 3.39
N ARG A 331 -18.63 -28.03 3.31
CA ARG A 331 -19.54 -28.67 2.34
C ARG A 331 -19.11 -28.46 0.88
N PHE A 332 -18.58 -27.27 0.54
CA PHE A 332 -18.09 -26.99 -0.82
C PHE A 332 -16.81 -27.76 -1.17
N ARG A 333 -15.93 -27.98 -0.20
CA ARG A 333 -14.71 -28.78 -0.40
C ARG A 333 -15.05 -30.26 -0.61
N GLU A 334 -16.01 -30.74 0.12
CA GLU A 334 -16.45 -32.12 0.01
C GLU A 334 -17.13 -32.40 -1.35
N THR A 335 -18.02 -31.51 -1.80
CA THR A 335 -18.66 -31.60 -3.12
C THR A 335 -17.65 -31.56 -4.28
N LYS A 336 -16.63 -30.73 -4.16
CA LYS A 336 -15.57 -30.60 -5.17
C LYS A 336 -14.62 -31.80 -5.18
N ARG A 337 -14.40 -32.42 -4.02
CA ARG A 337 -13.62 -33.64 -3.89
C ARG A 337 -14.33 -34.83 -4.54
N LEU A 338 -15.65 -34.97 -4.31
CA LEU A 338 -16.48 -36.03 -4.93
C LEU A 338 -16.59 -35.85 -6.45
N GLN A 339 -16.54 -34.62 -6.98
CA GLN A 339 -16.52 -34.37 -8.44
C GLN A 339 -15.17 -34.63 -9.10
N LEU A 340 -14.07 -34.69 -8.35
CA LEU A 340 -12.74 -35.01 -8.86
C LEU A 340 -12.41 -36.50 -8.74
N GLU A 341 -13.20 -37.27 -7.96
CA GLU A 341 -13.07 -38.70 -7.75
C GLU A 341 -14.09 -39.50 -8.61
N SER A 342 -15.01 -38.82 -9.33
CA SER A 342 -15.95 -39.37 -10.31
C SER A 342 -15.50 -39.08 -11.74
#